data_0e9f025d7447b8644f8f4b2f27b0e54f
#
_entry.id   0e9f025d7447b8644f8f4b2f27b0e54f
#
_cell.length_a   1.000
_cell.length_b   1.000
_cell.length_c   1.000
_cell.angle_alpha   90.00
_cell.angle_beta   90.00
_cell.angle_gamma   90.00
#
_symmetry.space_group_name_H-M   'P 1'
#
loop_
_entity.id
_entity.type
_entity.pdbx_description
1 polymer ?
#
loop_
_entity_poly.entity_id
_entity_poly.type
_entity_poly.pdbx_seq_one_letter_code
_entity_poly.pdbx_strand_id
1 'polypeptide(L)'
;VQLADGSIMVAGYRNHPQYCGIYKSDSTAALWQEVAAVHCPQPDSFRFGEPHVAQLKSGRIILMMRATMTKYDDQAKKCFLWESYSDDHGKTWAELFVTPMWGFPPHLLVLKDGRLLCTYGYRRPPFGERACSSRDGIHWSVEDEIVLRDDAVNGDLGYPASVELEPGTILTVYYQPDASERSQRMKPPDPNRKKPAIQATMWKLPN
;
A
#
# COMPACT_ATOMS: atom_id res chain seq x y z
N VAL A 1 0.69 -10.20 -8.14
CA VAL A 1 1.07 -11.36 -7.31
C VAL A 1 0.83 -12.64 -8.09
N GLN A 2 1.67 -13.64 -7.91
CA GLN A 2 1.37 -15.00 -8.36
C GLN A 2 0.56 -15.71 -7.28
N LEU A 3 -0.55 -16.32 -7.68
CA LEU A 3 -1.42 -17.07 -6.79
C LEU A 3 -0.95 -18.53 -6.65
N ALA A 4 -1.44 -19.22 -5.64
CA ALA A 4 -1.08 -20.62 -5.36
C ALA A 4 -1.45 -21.59 -6.50
N ASP A 5 -2.45 -21.24 -7.34
CA ASP A 5 -2.83 -22.00 -8.55
C ASP A 5 -1.92 -21.71 -9.76
N GLY A 6 -0.88 -20.92 -9.60
CA GLY A 6 0.06 -20.51 -10.62
C GLY A 6 -0.40 -19.35 -11.50
N SER A 7 -1.65 -18.92 -11.41
CA SER A 7 -2.14 -17.74 -12.12
C SER A 7 -1.57 -16.44 -11.54
N ILE A 8 -1.66 -15.36 -12.29
CA ILE A 8 -1.19 -14.03 -11.86
C ILE A 8 -2.38 -13.12 -11.65
N MET A 9 -2.38 -12.38 -10.57
CA MET A 9 -3.41 -11.39 -10.25
C MET A 9 -2.79 -10.02 -10.05
N VAL A 10 -3.45 -8.98 -10.57
CA VAL A 10 -3.14 -7.58 -10.32
C VAL A 10 -4.42 -6.81 -10.01
N ALA A 11 -4.28 -5.76 -9.22
CA ALA A 11 -5.35 -4.80 -9.02
C ALA A 11 -4.97 -3.48 -9.69
N GLY A 12 -5.95 -2.86 -10.33
CA GLY A 12 -5.83 -1.53 -10.92
C GLY A 12 -6.98 -0.66 -10.47
N TYR A 13 -6.88 0.66 -10.64
CA TYR A 13 -7.98 1.55 -10.28
C TYR A 13 -8.46 2.36 -11.48
N ARG A 14 -9.75 2.68 -11.48
CA ARG A 14 -10.39 3.60 -12.42
C ARG A 14 -11.02 4.77 -11.68
N ASN A 15 -10.98 5.93 -12.30
CA ASN A 15 -11.54 7.15 -11.72
C ASN A 15 -12.99 7.41 -12.16
N HIS A 16 -13.44 6.87 -13.31
CA HIS A 16 -14.77 7.07 -13.85
C HIS A 16 -15.25 5.83 -14.63
N PRO A 17 -16.19 5.03 -14.10
CA PRO A 17 -16.66 5.02 -12.72
C PRO A 17 -15.55 4.62 -11.76
N GLN A 18 -15.67 5.00 -10.49
CA GLN A 18 -14.64 4.76 -9.52
C GLN A 18 -14.73 3.35 -8.92
N TYR A 19 -13.73 2.53 -9.21
CA TYR A 19 -13.57 1.19 -8.64
C TYR A 19 -12.12 0.70 -8.75
N CYS A 20 -11.79 -0.33 -7.98
CA CYS A 20 -10.60 -1.14 -8.20
C CYS A 20 -10.97 -2.37 -9.03
N GLY A 21 -10.44 -2.46 -10.25
CA GLY A 21 -10.57 -3.64 -11.10
C GLY A 21 -9.57 -4.72 -10.68
N ILE A 22 -10.03 -5.95 -10.62
CA ILE A 22 -9.20 -7.12 -10.35
C ILE A 22 -8.99 -7.87 -11.65
N TYR A 23 -7.75 -8.02 -12.04
CA TYR A 23 -7.38 -8.66 -13.31
C TYR A 23 -6.60 -9.94 -13.03
N LYS A 24 -6.92 -10.98 -13.77
CA LYS A 24 -6.26 -12.28 -13.67
C LYS A 24 -5.74 -12.72 -15.04
N SER A 25 -4.60 -13.38 -15.02
CA SER A 25 -3.99 -14.03 -16.16
C SER A 25 -3.50 -15.42 -15.76
N ASP A 26 -3.25 -16.27 -16.73
CA ASP A 26 -2.46 -17.49 -16.50
C ASP A 26 -0.98 -17.16 -16.16
N SER A 27 -0.17 -18.18 -15.95
CA SER A 27 1.24 -18.01 -15.59
C SER A 27 2.10 -17.33 -16.68
N THR A 28 1.57 -17.21 -17.92
CA THR A 28 2.30 -16.57 -19.04
C THR A 28 2.15 -15.06 -19.05
N ALA A 29 1.16 -14.52 -18.35
CA ALA A 29 0.77 -13.11 -18.36
C ALA A 29 0.45 -12.54 -19.77
N ALA A 30 0.16 -13.41 -20.72
CA ALA A 30 -0.08 -13.01 -22.11
C ALA A 30 -1.46 -12.37 -22.32
N LEU A 31 -2.48 -12.85 -21.60
CA LEU A 31 -3.86 -12.35 -21.70
C LEU A 31 -4.39 -12.05 -20.31
N TRP A 32 -4.99 -10.87 -20.16
CA TRP A 32 -5.57 -10.40 -18.91
C TRP A 32 -7.08 -10.28 -19.02
N GLN A 33 -7.76 -10.74 -18.00
CA GLN A 33 -9.21 -10.67 -17.88
C GLN A 33 -9.59 -9.96 -16.59
N GLU A 34 -10.50 -9.00 -16.67
CA GLU A 34 -11.13 -8.42 -15.48
C GLU A 34 -12.10 -9.45 -14.89
N VAL A 35 -11.82 -9.92 -13.68
CA VAL A 35 -12.59 -10.98 -13.01
C VAL A 35 -13.51 -10.44 -11.92
N ALA A 36 -13.24 -9.24 -11.41
CA ALA A 36 -14.08 -8.56 -10.42
C ALA A 36 -13.83 -7.06 -10.43
N ALA A 37 -14.78 -6.30 -9.88
CA ALA A 37 -14.69 -4.87 -9.62
C ALA A 37 -15.10 -4.58 -8.17
N VAL A 38 -14.21 -3.93 -7.40
CA VAL A 38 -14.49 -3.51 -6.02
C VAL A 38 -14.81 -2.02 -6.02
N HIS A 39 -16.10 -1.71 -5.85
CA HIS A 39 -16.60 -0.35 -5.95
C HIS A 39 -16.42 0.45 -4.67
N CYS A 40 -16.12 1.75 -4.81
CA CYS A 40 -16.11 2.66 -3.68
C CYS A 40 -17.53 2.85 -3.14
N PRO A 41 -17.82 2.57 -1.86
CA PRO A 41 -19.16 2.75 -1.30
C PRO A 41 -19.54 4.24 -1.16
N GLN A 42 -18.56 5.15 -1.21
CA GLN A 42 -18.74 6.60 -1.06
C GLN A 42 -17.95 7.35 -2.15
N PRO A 43 -18.32 7.21 -3.45
CA PRO A 43 -17.53 7.74 -4.56
C PRO A 43 -17.48 9.28 -4.60
N ASP A 44 -18.46 9.97 -3.98
CA ASP A 44 -18.47 11.43 -3.88
C ASP A 44 -17.49 11.95 -2.79
N SER A 45 -17.14 11.10 -1.84
CA SER A 45 -16.29 11.45 -0.69
C SER A 45 -14.86 10.94 -0.83
N PHE A 46 -14.66 9.78 -1.45
CA PHE A 46 -13.36 9.14 -1.57
C PHE A 46 -13.00 8.79 -2.99
N ARG A 47 -11.70 8.79 -3.26
CA ARG A 47 -11.09 8.22 -4.47
C ARG A 47 -10.11 7.15 -4.08
N PHE A 48 -10.24 5.99 -4.70
CA PHE A 48 -9.29 4.90 -4.56
C PHE A 48 -8.16 5.03 -5.56
N GLY A 49 -6.98 4.60 -5.16
CA GLY A 49 -5.82 4.56 -6.01
C GLY A 49 -4.80 3.56 -5.50
N GLU A 50 -3.87 3.23 -6.37
CA GLU A 50 -2.66 2.49 -6.04
C GLU A 50 -2.93 1.24 -5.19
N PRO A 51 -3.84 0.34 -5.65
CA PRO A 51 -4.16 -0.88 -4.91
C PRO A 51 -3.02 -1.89 -4.98
N HIS A 52 -2.90 -2.69 -3.94
CA HIS A 52 -2.02 -3.85 -3.92
C HIS A 52 -2.78 -5.09 -3.47
N VAL A 53 -2.41 -6.26 -4.01
CA VAL A 53 -3.00 -7.56 -3.66
C VAL A 53 -1.94 -8.51 -3.16
N ALA A 54 -2.31 -9.36 -2.20
CA ALA A 54 -1.49 -10.47 -1.72
C ALA A 54 -2.37 -11.68 -1.39
N GLN A 55 -1.85 -12.89 -1.60
CA GLN A 55 -2.54 -14.12 -1.21
C GLN A 55 -1.87 -14.71 0.04
N LEU A 56 -2.64 -14.90 1.10
CA LEU A 56 -2.20 -15.57 2.32
C LEU A 56 -2.04 -17.07 2.10
N LYS A 57 -1.30 -17.72 2.99
CA LYS A 57 -1.15 -19.20 2.99
C LYS A 57 -2.48 -19.93 3.16
N SER A 58 -3.49 -19.29 3.75
CA SER A 58 -4.86 -19.82 3.85
C SER A 58 -5.60 -19.89 2.51
N GLY A 59 -5.08 -19.21 1.48
CA GLY A 59 -5.74 -19.02 0.18
C GLY A 59 -6.52 -17.70 0.08
N ARG A 60 -6.82 -17.01 1.20
CA ARG A 60 -7.46 -15.70 1.21
C ARG A 60 -6.62 -14.69 0.45
N ILE A 61 -7.27 -13.87 -0.37
CA ILE A 61 -6.63 -12.79 -1.10
C ILE A 61 -7.03 -11.47 -0.43
N ILE A 62 -6.05 -10.66 -0.09
CA ILE A 62 -6.23 -9.33 0.49
C ILE A 62 -6.03 -8.29 -0.62
N LEU A 63 -6.94 -7.34 -0.70
CA LEU A 63 -6.85 -6.14 -1.51
C LEU A 63 -6.75 -4.95 -0.57
N MET A 64 -5.66 -4.21 -0.62
CA MET A 64 -5.49 -2.98 0.14
C MET A 64 -5.23 -1.82 -0.81
N MET A 65 -5.79 -0.65 -0.51
CA MET A 65 -5.70 0.49 -1.40
C MET A 65 -5.60 1.82 -0.65
N ARG A 66 -4.99 2.77 -1.32
CA ARG A 66 -5.05 4.17 -0.95
C ARG A 66 -6.47 4.68 -1.10
N ALA A 67 -6.99 5.37 -0.08
CA ALA A 67 -8.19 6.17 -0.18
C ALA A 67 -7.84 7.64 0.07
N THR A 68 -8.26 8.51 -0.83
CA THR A 68 -8.04 9.95 -0.73
C THR A 68 -9.39 10.66 -0.75
N MET A 69 -9.62 11.59 0.16
CA MET A 69 -10.83 12.39 0.13
C MET A 69 -10.88 13.30 -1.10
N THR A 70 -12.06 13.48 -1.67
CA THR A 70 -12.28 14.35 -2.83
C THR A 70 -12.21 15.83 -2.47
N LYS A 71 -12.53 16.19 -1.21
CA LYS A 71 -12.45 17.57 -0.70
C LYS A 71 -11.12 17.80 0.01
N TYR A 72 -10.38 18.80 -0.44
CA TYR A 72 -8.99 19.07 -0.06
C TYR A 72 -8.77 19.35 1.42
N ASP A 73 -9.74 19.96 2.11
CA ASP A 73 -9.60 20.46 3.49
C ASP A 73 -9.55 19.36 4.57
N ASP A 74 -9.94 18.13 4.22
CA ASP A 74 -10.00 17.00 5.16
C ASP A 74 -8.99 15.88 4.87
N GLN A 75 -8.15 16.02 3.85
CA GLN A 75 -7.22 14.95 3.42
C GLN A 75 -6.29 14.47 4.54
N ALA A 76 -5.79 15.40 5.36
CA ALA A 76 -4.89 15.05 6.46
C ALA A 76 -5.55 14.21 7.55
N LYS A 77 -6.89 14.22 7.67
CA LYS A 77 -7.60 13.57 8.77
C LYS A 77 -8.12 12.16 8.43
N LYS A 78 -8.33 11.85 7.15
CA LYS A 78 -9.02 10.61 6.72
C LYS A 78 -8.30 9.83 5.61
N CYS A 79 -6.99 9.94 5.51
CA CYS A 79 -6.20 9.16 4.55
C CYS A 79 -5.78 7.79 5.12
N PHE A 80 -6.75 7.03 5.60
CA PHE A 80 -6.53 5.66 6.02
C PHE A 80 -6.50 4.72 4.82
N LEU A 81 -5.78 3.62 4.93
CA LEU A 81 -5.86 2.53 3.98
C LEU A 81 -7.21 1.84 4.09
N TRP A 82 -7.77 1.48 2.94
CA TRP A 82 -9.00 0.70 2.86
C TRP A 82 -8.68 -0.69 2.37
N GLU A 83 -9.47 -1.65 2.85
CA GLU A 83 -9.22 -3.06 2.62
C GLU A 83 -10.49 -3.81 2.25
N SER A 84 -10.34 -4.84 1.42
CA SER A 84 -11.29 -5.89 1.16
C SER A 84 -10.56 -7.22 1.03
N TYR A 85 -11.27 -8.33 1.11
CA TYR A 85 -10.70 -9.65 0.92
C TYR A 85 -11.62 -10.56 0.11
N SER A 86 -11.03 -11.61 -0.44
CA SER A 86 -11.73 -12.67 -1.17
C SER A 86 -11.30 -14.04 -0.65
N ASP A 87 -12.28 -14.92 -0.40
CA ASP A 87 -12.08 -16.32 0.00
C ASP A 87 -12.40 -17.32 -1.12
N ASP A 88 -12.69 -16.83 -2.36
CA ASP A 88 -13.09 -17.62 -3.50
C ASP A 88 -12.22 -17.39 -4.74
N HIS A 89 -10.91 -17.18 -4.54
CA HIS A 89 -9.91 -16.94 -5.58
C HIS A 89 -10.12 -15.64 -6.37
N GLY A 90 -10.69 -14.61 -5.72
CA GLY A 90 -10.87 -13.28 -6.29
C GLY A 90 -12.14 -13.10 -7.11
N LYS A 91 -13.10 -14.04 -7.05
CA LYS A 91 -14.38 -13.94 -7.78
C LYS A 91 -15.33 -12.97 -7.08
N THR A 92 -15.44 -13.07 -5.76
CA THR A 92 -16.24 -12.14 -4.94
C THR A 92 -15.35 -11.52 -3.85
N TRP A 93 -15.75 -10.33 -3.42
CA TRP A 93 -14.99 -9.53 -2.46
C TRP A 93 -15.90 -9.08 -1.32
N ALA A 94 -15.37 -9.13 -0.11
CA ALA A 94 -16.05 -8.62 1.08
C ALA A 94 -16.32 -7.11 0.96
N GLU A 95 -17.24 -6.60 1.76
CA GLU A 95 -17.47 -5.17 1.87
C GLU A 95 -16.17 -4.46 2.31
N LEU A 96 -15.90 -3.32 1.66
CA LEU A 96 -14.75 -2.51 1.98
C LEU A 96 -14.83 -1.93 3.38
N PHE A 97 -13.73 -1.99 4.12
CA PHE A 97 -13.60 -1.40 5.44
C PHE A 97 -12.34 -0.56 5.57
N VAL A 98 -12.37 0.36 6.51
CA VAL A 98 -11.24 1.25 6.83
C VAL A 98 -10.33 0.55 7.81
N THR A 99 -9.04 0.47 7.49
CA THR A 99 -8.03 -0.01 8.43
C THR A 99 -7.59 1.11 9.40
N PRO A 100 -6.97 0.80 10.53
CA PRO A 100 -6.42 1.83 11.41
C PRO A 100 -5.13 2.49 10.87
N MET A 101 -4.54 1.96 9.78
CA MET A 101 -3.30 2.46 9.20
C MET A 101 -3.53 3.74 8.41
N TRP A 102 -2.88 4.83 8.83
CA TRP A 102 -2.92 6.10 8.12
C TRP A 102 -1.67 6.24 7.25
N GLY A 103 -1.83 6.35 5.97
CA GLY A 103 -0.73 6.52 5.00
C GLY A 103 -1.07 5.98 3.63
N PHE A 104 -0.12 6.07 2.68
CA PHE A 104 -0.28 5.58 1.30
C PHE A 104 0.96 5.77 0.45
N PRO A 105 1.07 5.02 -0.68
CA PRO A 105 0.29 3.83 -0.99
C PRO A 105 0.74 2.62 -0.16
N PRO A 106 -0.08 1.56 -0.10
CA PRO A 106 0.31 0.32 0.58
C PRO A 106 1.15 -0.58 -0.33
N HIS A 107 2.01 -1.36 0.27
CA HIS A 107 2.60 -2.56 -0.31
C HIS A 107 2.43 -3.74 0.64
N LEU A 108 1.93 -4.86 0.15
CA LEU A 108 1.67 -6.07 0.91
C LEU A 108 2.73 -7.13 0.63
N LEU A 109 3.25 -7.78 1.68
CA LEU A 109 4.20 -8.87 1.59
C LEU A 109 3.78 -10.00 2.54
N VAL A 110 3.55 -11.19 2.02
CA VAL A 110 3.36 -12.39 2.86
C VAL A 110 4.73 -12.88 3.31
N LEU A 111 4.92 -12.91 4.63
CA LEU A 111 6.18 -13.30 5.25
C LEU A 111 6.32 -14.83 5.29
N LYS A 112 7.55 -15.31 5.47
CA LYS A 112 7.87 -16.74 5.58
C LYS A 112 7.15 -17.41 6.75
N ASP A 113 6.92 -16.67 7.85
CA ASP A 113 6.18 -17.11 9.02
C ASP A 113 4.65 -17.11 8.82
N GLY A 114 4.16 -16.55 7.71
CA GLY A 114 2.74 -16.51 7.33
C GLY A 114 2.03 -15.21 7.68
N ARG A 115 2.63 -14.30 8.44
CA ARG A 115 2.07 -12.96 8.65
C ARG A 115 2.02 -12.17 7.34
N LEU A 116 1.05 -11.28 7.23
CA LEU A 116 0.99 -10.27 6.18
C LEU A 116 1.62 -8.97 6.70
N LEU A 117 2.62 -8.47 6.01
CA LEU A 117 3.24 -7.19 6.26
C LEU A 117 2.65 -6.16 5.29
N CYS A 118 2.22 -5.01 5.80
CA CYS A 118 1.88 -3.83 5.02
C CYS A 118 2.90 -2.74 5.29
N THR A 119 3.60 -2.26 4.25
CA THR A 119 4.46 -1.07 4.32
C THR A 119 3.79 0.07 3.57
N TYR A 120 3.95 1.31 4.05
CA TYR A 120 3.28 2.48 3.49
C TYR A 120 4.00 3.78 3.81
N GLY A 121 3.86 4.77 2.91
CA GLY A 121 4.37 6.11 3.12
C GLY A 121 3.54 6.89 4.13
N TYR A 122 4.19 7.49 5.12
CA TYR A 122 3.56 8.30 6.17
C TYR A 122 3.74 9.78 5.87
N ARG A 123 2.72 10.38 5.20
CA ARG A 123 2.79 11.74 4.63
C ARG A 123 2.26 12.84 5.54
N ARG A 124 2.40 12.68 6.85
CA ARG A 124 2.20 13.71 7.88
C ARG A 124 3.40 13.73 8.83
N PRO A 125 3.65 14.84 9.57
CA PRO A 125 4.76 14.87 10.53
C PRO A 125 4.62 13.85 11.67
N PRO A 126 5.68 13.13 12.03
CA PRO A 126 6.97 13.11 11.35
C PRO A 126 6.89 12.28 10.05
N PHE A 127 7.31 12.91 8.92
CA PHE A 127 7.23 12.29 7.60
C PHE A 127 8.20 11.11 7.46
N GLY A 128 7.78 10.04 6.79
CA GLY A 128 8.64 8.87 6.56
C GLY A 128 7.88 7.63 6.11
N GLU A 129 8.40 6.46 6.46
CA GLU A 129 7.85 5.16 6.08
C GLU A 129 7.46 4.37 7.33
N ARG A 130 6.35 3.64 7.22
CA ARG A 130 5.80 2.82 8.32
C ARG A 130 5.51 1.41 7.84
N ALA A 131 5.38 0.51 8.81
CA ALA A 131 4.92 -0.85 8.58
C ALA A 131 4.02 -1.34 9.71
N CYS A 132 3.03 -2.16 9.36
CA CYS A 132 2.23 -2.94 10.30
C CYS A 132 2.19 -4.40 9.83
N SER A 133 2.00 -5.34 10.74
CA SER A 133 1.81 -6.75 10.39
C SER A 133 0.49 -7.29 10.94
N SER A 134 -0.08 -8.25 10.22
CA SER A 134 -1.31 -8.95 10.60
C SER A 134 -1.12 -10.46 10.47
N ARG A 135 -1.73 -11.25 11.36
CA ARG A 135 -1.72 -12.71 11.29
C ARG A 135 -2.77 -13.28 10.33
N ASP A 136 -3.86 -12.58 10.12
CA ASP A 136 -5.01 -13.02 9.32
C ASP A 136 -5.30 -12.11 8.13
N GLY A 137 -4.54 -11.01 8.00
CA GLY A 137 -4.68 -10.01 6.95
C GLY A 137 -5.86 -9.07 7.14
N ILE A 138 -6.58 -9.10 8.28
CA ILE A 138 -7.77 -8.29 8.54
C ILE A 138 -7.61 -7.45 9.81
N HIS A 139 -7.04 -8.05 10.87
CA HIS A 139 -6.82 -7.36 12.12
C HIS A 139 -5.43 -6.71 12.14
N TRP A 140 -5.41 -5.40 12.22
CA TRP A 140 -4.21 -4.56 12.22
C TRP A 140 -4.14 -3.76 13.52
N SER A 141 -2.97 -3.73 14.17
CA SER A 141 -2.70 -2.89 15.34
C SER A 141 -1.69 -1.81 14.96
N VAL A 142 -2.07 -0.55 15.15
CA VAL A 142 -1.13 0.59 15.01
C VAL A 142 -0.37 0.87 16.30
N GLU A 143 -0.70 0.21 17.39
CA GLU A 143 0.10 0.23 18.62
C GLU A 143 1.45 -0.47 18.39
N ASP A 144 1.45 -1.46 17.47
CA ASP A 144 2.64 -2.19 17.02
C ASP A 144 3.22 -1.64 15.71
N GLU A 145 2.85 -0.41 15.31
CA GLU A 145 3.35 0.22 14.08
C GLU A 145 4.87 0.38 14.13
N ILE A 146 5.54 -0.13 13.12
CA ILE A 146 7.00 -0.06 13.00
C ILE A 146 7.36 1.20 12.23
N VAL A 147 8.17 2.06 12.85
CA VAL A 147 8.74 3.24 12.23
C VAL A 147 9.98 2.84 11.45
N LEU A 148 9.91 2.81 10.13
CA LEU A 148 11.08 2.56 9.28
C LEU A 148 11.91 3.82 9.07
N ARG A 149 11.22 4.96 8.85
CA ARG A 149 11.80 6.29 8.71
C ARG A 149 10.86 7.33 9.31
N ASP A 150 11.40 8.41 9.85
CA ASP A 150 10.68 9.56 10.40
C ASP A 150 11.40 10.90 10.16
N ASP A 151 12.33 10.90 9.21
CA ASP A 151 13.26 11.99 8.95
C ASP A 151 13.08 12.67 7.58
N ALA A 152 12.01 12.35 6.84
CA ALA A 152 11.74 13.02 5.60
C ALA A 152 11.36 14.50 5.82
N VAL A 153 11.85 15.37 4.94
CA VAL A 153 11.65 16.82 5.08
C VAL A 153 10.25 17.30 4.66
N ASN A 154 9.51 16.47 3.95
CA ASN A 154 8.13 16.74 3.52
C ASN A 154 7.40 15.45 3.13
N GLY A 155 6.11 15.57 2.77
CA GLY A 155 5.25 14.44 2.40
C GLY A 155 5.38 13.95 0.95
N ASP A 156 6.40 14.34 0.19
CA ASP A 156 6.67 13.82 -1.15
C ASP A 156 7.55 12.57 -1.06
N LEU A 157 6.96 11.49 -0.56
CA LEU A 157 7.64 10.24 -0.20
C LEU A 157 6.70 9.05 -0.36
N GLY A 158 7.21 7.84 -0.21
CA GLY A 158 6.43 6.62 -0.14
C GLY A 158 6.74 5.64 -1.26
N TYR A 159 5.70 4.94 -1.72
CA TYR A 159 5.78 3.84 -2.68
C TYR A 159 6.76 2.76 -2.24
N PRO A 160 6.65 2.28 -0.99
CA PRO A 160 7.52 1.22 -0.52
C PRO A 160 7.30 -0.07 -1.30
N ALA A 161 8.37 -0.81 -1.49
CA ALA A 161 8.35 -2.19 -1.96
C ALA A 161 9.27 -3.01 -1.05
N SER A 162 8.75 -4.06 -0.45
CA SER A 162 9.44 -4.85 0.56
C SER A 162 9.67 -6.27 0.10
N VAL A 163 10.79 -6.85 0.52
CA VAL A 163 11.12 -8.25 0.35
C VAL A 163 11.73 -8.82 1.63
N GLU A 164 11.36 -10.03 1.98
CA GLU A 164 11.97 -10.78 3.08
C GLU A 164 13.18 -11.56 2.55
N LEU A 165 14.38 -11.11 2.90
CA LEU A 165 15.65 -11.75 2.50
C LEU A 165 15.85 -13.07 3.25
N GLU A 166 15.85 -12.99 4.57
CA GLU A 166 15.91 -14.10 5.51
C GLU A 166 14.75 -14.00 6.50
N PRO A 167 14.37 -15.08 7.19
CA PRO A 167 13.26 -15.02 8.15
C PRO A 167 13.37 -13.84 9.11
N GLY A 168 12.40 -12.93 9.04
CA GLY A 168 12.34 -11.72 9.84
C GLY A 168 13.28 -10.58 9.44
N THR A 169 14.12 -10.75 8.40
CA THR A 169 14.97 -9.67 7.86
C THR A 169 14.38 -9.13 6.57
N ILE A 170 13.94 -7.87 6.61
CA ILE A 170 13.23 -7.20 5.53
C ILE A 170 14.10 -6.12 4.90
N LEU A 171 14.11 -6.07 3.58
CA LEU A 171 14.57 -4.92 2.80
C LEU A 171 13.36 -4.19 2.24
N THR A 172 13.24 -2.91 2.55
CA THR A 172 12.20 -2.03 1.99
C THR A 172 12.87 -0.93 1.17
N VAL A 173 12.48 -0.82 -0.09
CA VAL A 173 12.90 0.24 -1.01
C VAL A 173 11.75 1.23 -1.17
N TYR A 174 12.02 2.52 -1.18
CA TYR A 174 11.02 3.59 -1.28
C TYR A 174 11.67 4.84 -1.87
N TYR A 175 10.87 5.87 -2.19
CA TYR A 175 11.44 7.18 -2.48
C TYR A 175 11.16 8.16 -1.33
N GLN A 176 12.14 9.02 -1.07
CA GLN A 176 12.04 10.04 -0.04
C GLN A 176 12.99 11.20 -0.36
N PRO A 177 12.62 12.47 -0.11
CA PRO A 177 13.57 13.59 -0.18
C PRO A 177 14.69 13.39 0.84
N ASP A 178 15.91 13.73 0.45
CA ASP A 178 17.05 13.70 1.37
C ASP A 178 16.83 14.70 2.51
N ALA A 179 17.14 14.31 3.74
CA ALA A 179 17.06 15.14 4.94
C ALA A 179 17.87 16.44 4.87
N SER A 180 18.91 16.50 4.02
CA SER A 180 19.68 17.71 3.72
C SER A 180 18.87 18.77 2.93
N GLU A 181 17.66 18.44 2.46
CA GLU A 181 16.86 19.30 1.60
C GLU A 181 15.60 19.81 2.30
N ARG A 182 15.63 21.00 2.80
CA ARG A 182 14.41 21.76 3.15
C ARG A 182 13.69 22.23 1.90
N SER A 183 12.96 21.33 1.23
CA SER A 183 12.14 21.71 0.11
C SER A 183 10.87 22.41 0.57
N GLN A 184 10.78 23.69 0.32
CA GLN A 184 9.54 24.45 0.49
C GLN A 184 8.60 24.12 -0.68
N ARG A 185 7.47 23.47 -0.39
CA ARG A 185 6.43 23.05 -1.35
C ARG A 185 5.78 24.19 -2.18
N MET A 186 6.13 25.46 -1.97
CA MET A 186 5.42 26.62 -2.54
C MET A 186 6.29 27.59 -3.33
N LYS A 187 7.46 27.19 -3.81
CA LYS A 187 8.23 28.03 -4.73
C LYS A 187 8.23 27.43 -6.13
N PRO A 188 8.29 28.27 -7.18
CA PRO A 188 8.42 27.78 -8.56
C PRO A 188 9.62 26.85 -8.67
N PRO A 189 9.61 25.88 -9.62
CA PRO A 189 10.63 24.86 -9.71
C PRO A 189 12.03 25.49 -9.76
N ASP A 190 12.77 25.32 -8.69
CA ASP A 190 14.19 25.67 -8.65
C ASP A 190 14.93 24.63 -9.51
N PRO A 191 15.63 25.04 -10.58
CA PRO A 191 16.39 24.14 -11.42
C PRO A 191 17.50 23.39 -10.68
N ASN A 192 17.90 23.85 -9.48
CA ASN A 192 18.84 23.19 -8.59
C ASN A 192 18.17 22.31 -7.52
N ARG A 193 16.84 22.18 -7.55
CA ARG A 193 16.10 21.33 -6.61
C ARG A 193 16.51 19.87 -6.82
N LYS A 194 17.19 19.29 -5.83
CA LYS A 194 17.45 17.86 -5.83
C LYS A 194 16.12 17.11 -5.79
N LYS A 195 15.99 16.12 -6.63
CA LYS A 195 14.81 15.27 -6.74
C LYS A 195 14.80 14.27 -5.58
N PRO A 196 13.62 13.78 -5.16
CA PRO A 196 13.55 12.65 -4.26
C PRO A 196 14.44 11.50 -4.74
N ALA A 197 15.19 10.91 -3.83
CA ALA A 197 16.08 9.79 -4.13
C ALA A 197 15.38 8.47 -3.81
N ILE A 198 15.74 7.43 -4.55
CA ILE A 198 15.42 6.05 -4.15
C ILE A 198 16.33 5.71 -2.96
N GLN A 199 15.70 5.30 -1.87
CA GLN A 199 16.35 4.89 -0.64
C GLN A 199 15.94 3.48 -0.26
N ALA A 200 16.68 2.87 0.65
CA ALA A 200 16.37 1.54 1.16
C ALA A 200 16.67 1.46 2.65
N THR A 201 15.83 0.74 3.37
CA THR A 201 16.04 0.39 4.78
C THR A 201 16.05 -1.12 4.92
N MET A 202 17.11 -1.66 5.51
CA MET A 202 17.17 -3.04 5.93
C MET A 202 16.88 -3.10 7.44
N TRP A 203 15.91 -3.91 7.85
CA TRP A 203 15.41 -3.93 9.21
C TRP A 203 14.93 -5.32 9.61
N LYS A 204 14.74 -5.53 10.90
CA LYS A 204 14.23 -6.78 11.45
C LYS A 204 12.84 -6.59 11.99
N LEU A 205 11.97 -7.57 11.71
CA LEU A 205 10.66 -7.65 12.35
C LEU A 205 10.83 -7.81 13.86
N PRO A 206 10.05 -7.07 14.66
CA PRO A 206 9.93 -7.36 16.10
C PRO A 206 9.42 -8.79 16.33
N ASN A 207 9.89 -9.39 17.41
CA ASN A 207 9.50 -10.75 17.82
C ASN A 207 8.01 -10.81 18.22
#